data_f173a8bdc8a6d148efb6bd9fb1443281
#
_entry.id   f173a8bdc8a6d148efb6bd9fb1443281
#
_cell.length_a   1.000
_cell.length_b   1.000
_cell.length_c   1.000
_cell.angle_alpha   90.00
_cell.angle_beta   90.00
_cell.angle_gamma   90.00
#
_symmetry.space_group_name_H-M   'P 1'
#
loop_
_entity.id
_entity.type
_entity.pdbx_description
1 polymer ?
#
loop_
_entity_poly.entity_id
_entity_poly.type
_entity_poly.pdbx_seq_one_letter_code
_entity_poly.pdbx_strand_id
1 'polypeptide(L)'
;MSVIQKKLEDGVVEIFTSEKYREYMDAMSKFPRYSVNNCILIASQYPQASLVCGFRKWQKEFNRTVNKGEHGIMILAPIKGKTEVIEEVFDENNRAVLDEKGNQKTEIVQKEYQTFRPVYVFDVSQTSGDPVPTLATELKEKVDSFEDLKAVLIEISLVPITFLVINDGAKGYYSPTSQLIVVDSRLPQLQMLKTMIHEIAHASLGHGSKEDKWDRQTKEVQAESVAYWVTQMMGLDTSEYSFGYISGWSGDKEVSELKENLDIIKQTADKISL
;
A
#
# COMPACT_ATOMS: atom_id res chain seq x y z
N MET A 1 14.37 18.58 12.96
CA MET A 1 13.70 17.70 11.98
C MET A 1 14.73 17.29 10.93
N SER A 2 14.86 16.01 10.60
CA SER A 2 15.80 15.57 9.57
C SER A 2 15.34 16.05 8.20
N VAL A 3 16.27 16.31 7.26
CA VAL A 3 15.97 16.71 5.87
C VAL A 3 15.04 15.70 5.19
N ILE A 4 15.19 14.41 5.51
CA ILE A 4 14.35 13.33 4.97
C ILE A 4 12.94 13.41 5.52
N GLN A 5 12.76 13.68 6.81
CA GLN A 5 11.44 13.81 7.43
C GLN A 5 10.66 14.96 6.81
N LYS A 6 11.31 16.11 6.60
CA LYS A 6 10.68 17.25 5.95
C LYS A 6 10.26 16.91 4.50
N LYS A 7 11.12 16.24 3.72
CA LYS A 7 10.77 15.80 2.36
C LYS A 7 9.56 14.86 2.34
N LEU A 8 9.43 13.99 3.34
CA LEU A 8 8.28 13.09 3.44
C LEU A 8 7.00 13.86 3.78
N GLU A 9 7.05 14.79 4.73
CA GLU A 9 5.89 15.62 5.12
C GLU A 9 5.43 16.51 3.96
N ASP A 10 6.37 17.22 3.31
CA ASP A 10 6.07 18.03 2.12
C ASP A 10 5.49 17.17 0.99
N GLY A 11 6.06 15.98 0.76
CA GLY A 11 5.60 15.04 -0.25
C GLY A 11 4.19 14.49 0.03
N VAL A 12 3.83 14.23 1.29
CA VAL A 12 2.47 13.80 1.65
C VAL A 12 1.46 14.88 1.28
N VAL A 13 1.72 16.14 1.63
CA VAL A 13 0.80 17.26 1.33
C VAL A 13 0.65 17.44 -0.19
N GLU A 14 1.75 17.38 -0.93
CA GLU A 14 1.75 17.56 -2.39
C GLU A 14 0.95 16.48 -3.12
N ILE A 15 1.03 15.23 -2.65
CA ILE A 15 0.32 14.08 -3.23
C ILE A 15 -1.19 14.30 -3.30
N PHE A 16 -1.78 14.91 -2.27
CA PHE A 16 -3.24 15.06 -2.18
C PHE A 16 -3.84 16.18 -3.05
N THR A 17 -3.12 16.65 -4.06
CA THR A 17 -3.73 17.33 -5.21
C THR A 17 -4.24 16.29 -6.21
N SER A 18 -5.29 16.61 -6.99
CA SER A 18 -5.95 15.65 -7.89
C SER A 18 -5.01 14.97 -8.89
N GLU A 19 -4.08 15.74 -9.47
CA GLU A 19 -3.11 15.22 -10.47
C GLU A 19 -2.03 14.39 -9.79
N LYS A 20 -1.43 14.89 -8.71
CA LYS A 20 -0.37 14.21 -7.98
C LYS A 20 -0.84 12.94 -7.28
N TYR A 21 -2.09 12.92 -6.82
CA TYR A 21 -2.66 11.74 -6.19
C TYR A 21 -2.71 10.56 -7.18
N ARG A 22 -3.16 10.82 -8.40
CA ARG A 22 -3.18 9.80 -9.46
C ARG A 22 -1.78 9.31 -9.80
N GLU A 23 -0.83 10.23 -10.03
CA GLU A 23 0.58 9.89 -10.29
C GLU A 23 1.18 9.04 -9.17
N TYR A 24 0.86 9.37 -7.91
CA TYR A 24 1.30 8.63 -6.75
C TYR A 24 0.69 7.22 -6.68
N MET A 25 -0.61 7.10 -6.94
CA MET A 25 -1.30 5.80 -6.98
C MET A 25 -0.76 4.90 -8.11
N ASP A 26 -0.46 5.48 -9.27
CA ASP A 26 0.22 4.78 -10.38
C ASP A 26 1.62 4.29 -9.96
N ALA A 27 2.39 5.12 -9.28
CA ALA A 27 3.71 4.73 -8.78
C ALA A 27 3.59 3.62 -7.73
N MET A 28 2.67 3.76 -6.77
CA MET A 28 2.47 2.77 -5.72
C MET A 28 2.07 1.39 -6.25
N SER A 29 1.21 1.32 -7.26
CA SER A 29 0.80 0.05 -7.88
C SER A 29 1.96 -0.69 -8.55
N LYS A 30 3.00 0.04 -8.98
CA LYS A 30 4.24 -0.53 -9.55
C LYS A 30 5.21 -1.02 -8.47
N PHE A 31 5.08 -0.55 -7.22
CA PHE A 31 6.01 -0.82 -6.12
C PHE A 31 5.37 -1.50 -4.90
N PRO A 32 4.67 -2.63 -5.06
CA PRO A 32 3.94 -3.26 -3.97
C PRO A 32 4.83 -3.66 -2.78
N ARG A 33 6.12 -3.92 -3.01
CA ARG A 33 7.09 -4.33 -1.97
C ARG A 33 7.72 -3.17 -1.21
N TYR A 34 7.45 -1.91 -1.59
CA TYR A 34 7.99 -0.74 -0.90
C TYR A 34 6.97 -0.17 0.08
N SER A 35 7.44 0.40 1.19
CA SER A 35 6.57 1.13 2.13
C SER A 35 6.05 2.42 1.50
N VAL A 36 4.95 2.96 2.03
CA VAL A 36 4.41 4.28 1.62
C VAL A 36 5.50 5.35 1.61
N ASN A 37 6.32 5.44 2.66
CA ASN A 37 7.42 6.41 2.71
C ASN A 37 8.40 6.26 1.53
N ASN A 38 8.73 5.03 1.15
CA ASN A 38 9.62 4.79 0.03
C ASN A 38 8.95 5.08 -1.31
N CYS A 39 7.65 4.78 -1.45
CA CYS A 39 6.89 5.17 -2.65
C CYS A 39 6.86 6.69 -2.82
N ILE A 40 6.66 7.46 -1.73
CA ILE A 40 6.72 8.92 -1.73
C ILE A 40 8.12 9.40 -2.15
N LEU A 41 9.18 8.84 -1.57
CA LEU A 41 10.55 9.20 -1.91
C LEU A 41 10.91 8.89 -3.37
N ILE A 42 10.41 7.76 -3.90
CA ILE A 42 10.62 7.39 -5.31
C ILE A 42 9.86 8.37 -6.21
N ALA A 43 8.56 8.55 -6.00
CA ALA A 43 7.72 9.40 -6.83
C ALA A 43 8.21 10.86 -6.85
N SER A 44 8.65 11.41 -5.71
CA SER A 44 9.16 12.79 -5.61
C SER A 44 10.51 13.00 -6.29
N GLN A 45 11.37 11.97 -6.40
CA GLN A 45 12.69 12.07 -7.00
C GLN A 45 12.73 11.61 -8.45
N TYR A 46 11.85 10.66 -8.84
CA TYR A 46 11.80 10.07 -10.16
C TYR A 46 10.36 9.68 -10.53
N PRO A 47 9.49 10.66 -10.89
CA PRO A 47 8.05 10.44 -11.12
C PRO A 47 7.73 9.37 -12.17
N GLN A 48 8.59 9.21 -13.18
CA GLN A 48 8.45 8.21 -14.25
C GLN A 48 8.94 6.81 -13.85
N ALA A 49 9.37 6.59 -12.62
CA ALA A 49 9.82 5.28 -12.16
C ALA A 49 8.79 4.18 -12.45
N SER A 50 9.28 3.03 -12.92
CA SER A 50 8.43 1.88 -13.24
C SER A 50 8.85 0.60 -12.51
N LEU A 51 10.14 0.36 -12.36
CA LEU A 51 10.70 -0.74 -11.59
C LEU A 51 12.04 -0.32 -10.99
N VAL A 52 12.11 -0.22 -9.67
CA VAL A 52 13.34 0.20 -8.99
C VAL A 52 13.99 -0.94 -8.21
N CYS A 53 15.31 -0.95 -8.25
CA CYS A 53 16.11 -1.97 -7.58
C CYS A 53 17.50 -1.44 -7.18
N GLY A 54 18.09 -2.06 -6.16
CA GLY A 54 19.47 -1.75 -5.75
C GLY A 54 20.51 -2.13 -6.83
N PHE A 55 21.61 -1.36 -6.91
CA PHE A 55 22.68 -1.54 -7.90
C PHE A 55 23.13 -3.01 -8.08
N ARG A 56 23.45 -3.68 -6.96
CA ARG A 56 23.91 -5.08 -7.01
C ARG A 56 22.82 -6.07 -7.45
N LYS A 57 21.58 -5.75 -7.16
CA LYS A 57 20.45 -6.61 -7.51
C LYS A 57 20.18 -6.54 -9.00
N TRP A 58 20.30 -5.37 -9.62
CA TRP A 58 20.25 -5.23 -11.07
C TRP A 58 21.22 -6.17 -11.78
N GLN A 59 22.46 -6.26 -11.28
CA GLN A 59 23.48 -7.12 -11.87
C GLN A 59 23.22 -8.61 -11.62
N LYS A 60 22.85 -8.98 -10.38
CA LYS A 60 22.80 -10.39 -9.97
C LYS A 60 21.53 -11.12 -10.38
N GLU A 61 20.38 -10.42 -10.31
CA GLU A 61 19.06 -11.04 -10.52
C GLU A 61 18.50 -10.75 -11.89
N PHE A 62 18.82 -9.56 -12.47
CA PHE A 62 18.26 -9.13 -13.75
C PHE A 62 19.27 -9.08 -14.90
N ASN A 63 20.54 -9.42 -14.65
CA ASN A 63 21.62 -9.32 -15.65
C ASN A 63 21.66 -7.95 -16.32
N ARG A 64 21.47 -6.88 -15.54
CA ARG A 64 21.44 -5.49 -15.99
C ARG A 64 22.49 -4.65 -15.27
N THR A 65 23.00 -3.63 -15.95
CA THR A 65 23.99 -2.71 -15.42
C THR A 65 23.43 -1.31 -15.37
N VAL A 66 23.60 -0.61 -14.24
CA VAL A 66 23.24 0.80 -14.14
C VAL A 66 24.16 1.61 -15.04
N ASN A 67 23.59 2.48 -15.87
CA ASN A 67 24.31 3.29 -16.83
C ASN A 67 25.24 4.29 -16.12
N LYS A 68 26.37 4.57 -16.74
CA LYS A 68 27.34 5.52 -16.18
C LYS A 68 26.74 6.94 -16.14
N GLY A 69 26.84 7.59 -14.98
CA GLY A 69 26.35 8.95 -14.80
C GLY A 69 24.93 9.04 -14.24
N GLU A 70 24.21 7.92 -14.08
CA GLU A 70 22.90 7.91 -13.47
C GLU A 70 22.93 8.27 -11.99
N HIS A 71 21.90 8.99 -11.54
CA HIS A 71 21.73 9.38 -10.15
C HIS A 71 20.76 8.42 -9.44
N GLY A 72 21.21 7.85 -8.33
CA GLY A 72 20.39 6.94 -7.53
C GLY A 72 19.24 7.65 -6.83
N ILE A 73 18.09 6.99 -6.80
CA ILE A 73 16.88 7.39 -6.08
C ILE A 73 17.08 6.98 -4.61
N MET A 74 17.02 7.93 -3.69
CA MET A 74 17.21 7.68 -2.26
C MET A 74 15.94 7.11 -1.65
N ILE A 75 16.09 5.99 -0.93
CA ILE A 75 15.03 5.36 -0.14
C ILE A 75 15.55 5.01 1.26
N LEU A 76 14.66 4.57 2.14
CA LEU A 76 14.98 4.13 3.50
C LEU A 76 14.99 2.60 3.58
N ALA A 77 16.13 2.01 3.90
CA ALA A 77 16.25 0.58 4.15
C ALA A 77 16.28 0.29 5.66
N PRO A 78 15.55 -0.74 6.14
CA PRO A 78 15.60 -1.12 7.54
C PRO A 78 16.95 -1.73 7.90
N ILE A 79 17.45 -1.36 9.07
CA ILE A 79 18.59 -2.01 9.73
C ILE A 79 18.09 -2.61 11.02
N LYS A 80 18.32 -3.89 11.19
CA LYS A 80 18.09 -4.60 12.45
C LYS A 80 19.40 -4.72 13.19
N GLY A 81 19.39 -4.46 14.48
CA GLY A 81 20.54 -4.63 15.36
C GLY A 81 20.09 -5.17 16.72
N LYS A 82 21.08 -5.50 17.54
CA LYS A 82 20.86 -5.88 18.93
C LYS A 82 21.60 -4.88 19.79
N THR A 83 20.97 -4.47 20.88
CA THR A 83 21.57 -3.63 21.91
C THR A 83 21.38 -4.29 23.27
N GLU A 84 22.34 -4.11 24.16
CA GLU A 84 22.21 -4.53 25.54
C GLU A 84 21.51 -3.41 26.33
N VAL A 85 20.47 -3.79 27.04
CA VAL A 85 19.71 -2.89 27.93
C VAL A 85 19.75 -3.47 29.33
N ILE A 86 19.96 -2.63 30.30
CA ILE A 86 19.86 -3.02 31.72
C ILE A 86 18.40 -2.93 32.11
N GLU A 87 17.81 -4.04 32.52
CA GLU A 87 16.43 -4.12 33.00
C GLU A 87 16.38 -4.50 34.47
N GLU A 88 15.41 -3.93 35.17
CA GLU A 88 15.10 -4.28 36.56
C GLU A 88 14.42 -5.65 36.60
N VAL A 89 14.82 -6.50 37.55
CA VAL A 89 14.26 -7.85 37.72
C VAL A 89 13.08 -7.79 38.67
N PHE A 90 11.95 -8.35 38.21
CA PHE A 90 10.72 -8.49 39.01
C PHE A 90 10.37 -9.98 39.22
N ASP A 91 9.76 -10.32 40.35
CA ASP A 91 9.25 -11.67 40.60
C ASP A 91 7.91 -11.94 39.89
N GLU A 92 7.38 -13.16 40.02
CA GLU A 92 6.09 -13.59 39.44
C GLU A 92 4.89 -12.75 39.92
N ASN A 93 5.04 -12.02 41.02
CA ASN A 93 4.02 -11.15 41.58
C ASN A 93 4.24 -9.67 41.29
N ASN A 94 5.14 -9.37 40.30
CA ASN A 94 5.54 -8.03 39.90
C ASN A 94 6.15 -7.19 41.03
N ARG A 95 6.91 -7.84 41.94
CA ARG A 95 7.66 -7.19 42.99
C ARG A 95 9.13 -7.12 42.63
N ALA A 96 9.77 -6.01 42.98
CA ALA A 96 11.18 -5.80 42.74
C ALA A 96 12.03 -6.87 43.45
N VAL A 97 12.87 -7.55 42.70
CA VAL A 97 13.89 -8.46 43.27
C VAL A 97 15.08 -7.63 43.70
N LEU A 98 15.52 -7.82 44.97
CA LEU A 98 16.66 -7.10 45.52
C LEU A 98 17.92 -7.97 45.47
N ASP A 99 19.08 -7.33 45.36
CA ASP A 99 20.40 -7.97 45.48
C ASP A 99 20.76 -8.21 46.97
N GLU A 100 21.89 -8.84 47.22
CA GLU A 100 22.37 -9.13 48.59
C GLU A 100 22.64 -7.86 49.43
N LYS A 101 22.70 -6.69 48.81
CA LYS A 101 22.91 -5.39 49.46
C LYS A 101 21.60 -4.59 49.60
N GLY A 102 20.48 -5.16 49.19
CA GLY A 102 19.15 -4.52 49.26
C GLY A 102 18.85 -3.54 48.13
N ASN A 103 19.66 -3.51 47.06
CA ASN A 103 19.38 -2.70 45.89
C ASN A 103 18.53 -3.49 44.88
N GLN A 104 17.80 -2.79 44.05
CA GLN A 104 17.08 -3.39 42.93
C GLN A 104 18.03 -4.19 42.03
N LYS A 105 17.77 -5.49 41.89
CA LYS A 105 18.52 -6.36 41.01
C LYS A 105 18.25 -5.97 39.53
N THR A 106 19.32 -5.87 38.76
CA THR A 106 19.24 -5.62 37.34
C THR A 106 19.91 -6.75 36.56
N GLU A 107 19.44 -6.99 35.37
CA GLU A 107 20.05 -7.92 34.43
C GLU A 107 20.29 -7.26 33.06
N ILE A 108 21.27 -7.77 32.32
CA ILE A 108 21.54 -7.31 30.97
C ILE A 108 20.74 -8.18 30.00
N VAL A 109 19.78 -7.55 29.33
CA VAL A 109 18.93 -8.21 28.33
C VAL A 109 19.28 -7.71 26.94
N GLN A 110 19.44 -8.63 25.98
CA GLN A 110 19.61 -8.25 24.57
C GLN A 110 18.25 -7.90 23.95
N LYS A 111 18.06 -6.62 23.60
CA LYS A 111 16.89 -6.17 22.84
C LYS A 111 17.22 -5.96 21.39
N GLU A 112 16.33 -6.45 20.52
CA GLU A 112 16.40 -6.14 19.09
C GLU A 112 15.84 -4.74 18.85
N TYR A 113 16.52 -3.97 18.02
CA TYR A 113 16.02 -2.69 17.53
C TYR A 113 16.02 -2.65 16.02
N GLN A 114 15.10 -1.86 15.48
CA GLN A 114 15.03 -1.58 14.05
C GLN A 114 15.19 -0.07 13.84
N THR A 115 16.12 0.31 13.01
CA THR A 115 16.29 1.68 12.54
C THR A 115 16.36 1.70 11.02
N PHE A 116 16.44 2.88 10.40
CA PHE A 116 16.47 3.05 8.97
C PHE A 116 17.68 3.84 8.53
N ARG A 117 18.24 3.48 7.38
CA ARG A 117 19.31 4.24 6.73
C ARG A 117 18.95 4.60 5.30
N PRO A 118 19.44 5.74 4.78
CA PRO A 118 19.37 6.04 3.35
C PRO A 118 20.15 5.00 2.55
N VAL A 119 19.53 4.51 1.48
CA VAL A 119 20.18 3.69 0.45
C VAL A 119 19.71 4.19 -0.92
N TYR A 120 20.42 3.81 -1.98
CA TYR A 120 20.11 4.24 -3.33
C TYR A 120 19.63 3.06 -4.18
N VAL A 121 18.56 3.28 -4.91
CA VAL A 121 18.02 2.38 -5.92
C VAL A 121 18.02 3.08 -7.28
N PHE A 122 17.87 2.33 -8.34
CA PHE A 122 17.84 2.82 -9.72
C PHE A 122 16.63 2.24 -10.43
N ASP A 123 15.98 3.04 -11.27
CA ASP A 123 14.88 2.57 -12.12
C ASP A 123 15.42 1.75 -13.31
N VAL A 124 14.58 0.89 -13.87
CA VAL A 124 14.94 0.08 -15.04
C VAL A 124 15.41 0.92 -16.22
N SER A 125 14.83 2.11 -16.43
CA SER A 125 15.22 3.04 -17.49
C SER A 125 16.65 3.59 -17.31
N GLN A 126 17.17 3.58 -16.11
CA GLN A 126 18.56 3.94 -15.76
C GLN A 126 19.54 2.77 -15.95
N THR A 127 19.10 1.66 -16.52
CA THR A 127 19.90 0.44 -16.67
C THR A 127 19.87 -0.09 -18.09
N SER A 128 20.92 -0.85 -18.45
CA SER A 128 21.02 -1.56 -19.73
C SER A 128 21.26 -3.05 -19.46
N GLY A 129 20.72 -3.93 -20.31
CA GLY A 129 20.83 -5.39 -20.19
C GLY A 129 19.58 -6.11 -20.65
N ASP A 130 19.33 -7.28 -20.10
CA ASP A 130 18.22 -8.16 -20.50
C ASP A 130 16.85 -7.52 -20.25
N PRO A 131 15.82 -7.89 -21.04
CA PRO A 131 14.43 -7.49 -20.79
C PRO A 131 13.99 -7.92 -19.38
N VAL A 132 13.23 -7.07 -18.71
CA VAL A 132 12.67 -7.39 -17.40
C VAL A 132 11.17 -7.67 -17.55
N PRO A 133 10.66 -8.83 -17.08
CA PRO A 133 9.22 -9.10 -17.06
C PRO A 133 8.49 -8.04 -16.24
N THR A 134 7.35 -7.56 -16.74
CA THR A 134 6.47 -6.69 -15.96
C THR A 134 5.35 -7.51 -15.32
N LEU A 135 4.89 -7.13 -14.12
CA LEU A 135 3.75 -7.77 -13.45
C LEU A 135 2.52 -7.86 -14.35
N ALA A 136 2.25 -6.80 -15.12
CA ALA A 136 1.16 -6.79 -16.09
C ALA A 136 1.34 -7.82 -17.22
N THR A 137 2.57 -8.15 -17.60
CA THR A 137 2.86 -9.20 -18.59
C THR A 137 2.63 -10.59 -17.99
N GLU A 138 3.07 -10.82 -16.74
CA GLU A 138 2.86 -12.09 -16.05
C GLU A 138 1.38 -12.37 -15.75
N LEU A 139 0.59 -11.33 -15.40
CA LEU A 139 -0.84 -11.46 -15.19
C LEU A 139 -1.60 -11.70 -16.49
N LYS A 140 -1.24 -11.00 -17.59
CA LYS A 140 -1.83 -11.25 -18.91
C LYS A 140 -1.54 -12.66 -19.45
N GLU A 141 -0.41 -13.27 -19.07
CA GLU A 141 -0.08 -14.65 -19.44
C GLU A 141 -0.83 -15.68 -18.60
N LYS A 142 -1.32 -15.32 -17.40
CA LYS A 142 -2.00 -16.24 -16.46
C LYS A 142 -3.52 -16.12 -16.46
N VAL A 143 -4.09 -15.00 -16.91
CA VAL A 143 -5.52 -14.72 -16.81
C VAL A 143 -6.04 -14.21 -18.14
N ASP A 144 -6.53 -15.12 -18.95
CA ASP A 144 -6.96 -14.83 -20.33
C ASP A 144 -8.42 -14.35 -20.47
N SER A 145 -9.22 -14.38 -19.39
CA SER A 145 -10.64 -14.11 -19.51
C SER A 145 -11.27 -13.35 -18.33
N PHE A 146 -12.37 -12.66 -18.60
CA PHE A 146 -13.23 -12.05 -17.59
C PHE A 146 -13.69 -13.06 -16.52
N GLU A 147 -14.01 -14.29 -16.89
CA GLU A 147 -14.49 -15.31 -15.95
C GLU A 147 -13.40 -15.71 -14.96
N ASP A 148 -12.15 -15.78 -15.39
CA ASP A 148 -11.01 -16.10 -14.51
C ASP A 148 -10.78 -14.97 -13.50
N LEU A 149 -10.76 -13.70 -13.94
CA LEU A 149 -10.65 -12.54 -13.04
C LEU A 149 -11.80 -12.49 -12.05
N LYS A 150 -13.02 -12.71 -12.52
CA LYS A 150 -14.21 -12.77 -11.68
C LYS A 150 -14.12 -13.90 -10.63
N ALA A 151 -13.65 -15.08 -11.03
CA ALA A 151 -13.46 -16.21 -10.12
C ALA A 151 -12.41 -15.88 -9.03
N VAL A 152 -11.28 -15.29 -9.40
CA VAL A 152 -10.25 -14.85 -8.46
C VAL A 152 -10.81 -13.82 -7.47
N LEU A 153 -11.57 -12.82 -7.96
CA LEU A 153 -12.19 -11.82 -7.08
C LEU A 153 -13.20 -12.41 -6.10
N ILE A 154 -13.95 -13.44 -6.52
CA ILE A 154 -14.86 -14.18 -5.63
C ILE A 154 -14.06 -14.95 -4.56
N GLU A 155 -12.97 -15.58 -4.94
CA GLU A 155 -12.13 -16.38 -4.03
C GLU A 155 -11.44 -15.52 -2.96
N ILE A 156 -10.89 -14.36 -3.34
CA ILE A 156 -10.19 -13.46 -2.40
C ILE A 156 -11.13 -12.61 -1.54
N SER A 157 -12.42 -12.57 -1.87
CA SER A 157 -13.40 -11.80 -1.09
C SER A 157 -13.60 -12.39 0.30
N LEU A 158 -13.54 -11.54 1.33
CA LEU A 158 -13.79 -11.94 2.73
C LEU A 158 -15.26 -12.29 3.00
N VAL A 159 -16.16 -11.89 2.11
CA VAL A 159 -17.61 -12.10 2.23
C VAL A 159 -18.18 -12.62 0.91
N PRO A 160 -19.30 -13.34 0.91
CA PRO A 160 -19.93 -13.79 -0.33
C PRO A 160 -20.27 -12.65 -1.28
N ILE A 161 -20.16 -12.89 -2.60
CA ILE A 161 -20.58 -11.96 -3.65
C ILE A 161 -21.80 -12.56 -4.37
N THR A 162 -22.85 -11.78 -4.49
CA THR A 162 -24.08 -12.16 -5.19
C THR A 162 -24.35 -11.20 -6.35
N PHE A 163 -24.81 -11.74 -7.47
CA PHE A 163 -25.14 -10.98 -8.67
C PHE A 163 -26.66 -10.91 -8.83
N LEU A 164 -27.23 -9.72 -8.69
CA LEU A 164 -28.67 -9.46 -8.76
C LEU A 164 -28.94 -8.26 -9.66
N VAL A 165 -30.20 -8.13 -10.10
CA VAL A 165 -30.64 -6.90 -10.77
C VAL A 165 -30.92 -5.83 -9.73
N ILE A 166 -30.19 -4.71 -9.80
CA ILE A 166 -30.33 -3.56 -8.89
C ILE A 166 -31.15 -2.48 -9.61
N ASN A 167 -32.28 -2.08 -9.05
CA ASN A 167 -33.24 -1.19 -9.73
C ASN A 167 -33.16 0.29 -9.32
N ASP A 168 -32.35 0.63 -8.32
CA ASP A 168 -32.16 1.99 -7.80
C ASP A 168 -31.01 2.77 -8.48
N GLY A 169 -30.36 2.14 -9.46
CA GLY A 169 -29.25 2.73 -10.22
C GLY A 169 -27.87 2.53 -9.59
N ALA A 170 -27.77 1.87 -8.43
CA ALA A 170 -26.48 1.46 -7.86
C ALA A 170 -25.86 0.36 -8.72
N LYS A 171 -24.53 0.39 -8.85
CA LYS A 171 -23.77 -0.65 -9.55
C LYS A 171 -23.51 -1.87 -8.66
N GLY A 172 -23.40 -1.64 -7.36
CA GLY A 172 -23.18 -2.64 -6.33
C GLY A 172 -23.22 -2.00 -4.96
N TYR A 173 -23.14 -2.81 -3.92
CA TYR A 173 -22.96 -2.36 -2.55
C TYR A 173 -22.44 -3.48 -1.65
N TYR A 174 -21.66 -3.11 -0.64
CA TYR A 174 -21.35 -3.96 0.48
C TYR A 174 -22.33 -3.71 1.63
N SER A 175 -22.88 -4.79 2.19
CA SER A 175 -23.73 -4.75 3.38
C SER A 175 -22.97 -5.27 4.60
N PRO A 176 -22.53 -4.41 5.52
CA PRO A 176 -21.80 -4.84 6.73
C PRO A 176 -22.70 -5.64 7.69
N THR A 177 -24.01 -5.39 7.70
CA THR A 177 -24.98 -6.12 8.53
C THR A 177 -25.18 -7.56 8.04
N SER A 178 -25.29 -7.75 6.72
CA SER A 178 -25.51 -9.07 6.12
C SER A 178 -24.22 -9.78 5.76
N GLN A 179 -23.08 -9.11 5.89
CA GLN A 179 -21.75 -9.60 5.46
C GLN A 179 -21.82 -10.14 4.03
N LEU A 180 -22.31 -9.31 3.10
CA LEU A 180 -22.60 -9.68 1.71
C LEU A 180 -22.27 -8.52 0.78
N ILE A 181 -21.68 -8.85 -0.37
CA ILE A 181 -21.52 -7.94 -1.51
C ILE A 181 -22.58 -8.29 -2.55
N VAL A 182 -23.28 -7.26 -3.06
CA VAL A 182 -24.21 -7.38 -4.17
C VAL A 182 -23.70 -6.55 -5.34
N VAL A 183 -23.66 -7.14 -6.54
CA VAL A 183 -23.24 -6.48 -7.78
C VAL A 183 -24.36 -6.59 -8.82
N ASP A 184 -24.64 -5.51 -9.55
CA ASP A 184 -25.66 -5.56 -10.60
C ASP A 184 -25.21 -6.47 -11.74
N SER A 185 -26.01 -7.52 -11.96
CA SER A 185 -25.74 -8.56 -12.96
C SER A 185 -25.79 -8.07 -14.42
N ARG A 186 -26.29 -6.86 -14.66
CA ARG A 186 -26.40 -6.24 -15.99
C ARG A 186 -25.18 -5.41 -16.40
N LEU A 187 -24.21 -5.22 -15.50
CA LEU A 187 -23.04 -4.40 -15.79
C LEU A 187 -22.19 -5.00 -16.92
N PRO A 188 -21.60 -4.16 -17.78
CA PRO A 188 -20.52 -4.58 -18.66
C PRO A 188 -19.37 -5.22 -17.88
N GLN A 189 -18.68 -6.18 -18.48
CA GLN A 189 -17.64 -6.99 -17.82
C GLN A 189 -16.60 -6.16 -17.04
N LEU A 190 -16.00 -5.15 -17.68
CA LEU A 190 -15.01 -4.29 -17.03
C LEU A 190 -15.61 -3.53 -15.84
N GLN A 191 -16.83 -2.98 -16.00
CA GLN A 191 -17.51 -2.25 -14.91
C GLN A 191 -17.87 -3.20 -13.76
N MET A 192 -18.24 -4.44 -14.06
CA MET A 192 -18.53 -5.46 -13.05
C MET A 192 -17.28 -5.75 -12.20
N LEU A 193 -16.12 -5.99 -12.85
CA LEU A 193 -14.86 -6.21 -12.13
C LEU A 193 -14.49 -5.01 -11.25
N LYS A 194 -14.56 -3.79 -11.78
CA LYS A 194 -14.31 -2.56 -11.02
C LYS A 194 -15.22 -2.42 -9.80
N THR A 195 -16.52 -2.70 -9.98
CA THR A 195 -17.49 -2.67 -8.89
C THR A 195 -17.19 -3.75 -7.85
N MET A 196 -16.89 -4.99 -8.27
CA MET A 196 -16.48 -6.06 -7.35
C MET A 196 -15.29 -5.64 -6.51
N ILE A 197 -14.22 -5.10 -7.12
CA ILE A 197 -13.01 -4.66 -6.42
C ILE A 197 -13.34 -3.54 -5.42
N HIS A 198 -14.17 -2.58 -5.80
CA HIS A 198 -14.60 -1.48 -4.92
C HIS A 198 -15.37 -1.99 -3.69
N GLU A 199 -16.32 -2.90 -3.87
CA GLU A 199 -17.10 -3.47 -2.75
C GLU A 199 -16.25 -4.42 -1.89
N ILE A 200 -15.32 -5.16 -2.49
CA ILE A 200 -14.31 -5.96 -1.76
C ILE A 200 -13.42 -5.05 -0.90
N ALA A 201 -13.05 -3.87 -1.41
CA ALA A 201 -12.30 -2.89 -0.65
C ALA A 201 -13.08 -2.40 0.58
N HIS A 202 -14.37 -2.04 0.43
CA HIS A 202 -15.24 -1.69 1.55
C HIS A 202 -15.31 -2.79 2.61
N ALA A 203 -15.49 -4.05 2.19
CA ALA A 203 -15.54 -5.19 3.09
C ALA A 203 -14.20 -5.43 3.81
N SER A 204 -13.08 -5.36 3.07
CA SER A 204 -11.73 -5.58 3.60
C SER A 204 -11.29 -4.48 4.58
N LEU A 205 -11.79 -3.27 4.39
CA LEU A 205 -11.56 -2.11 5.27
C LEU A 205 -12.49 -2.10 6.50
N GLY A 206 -13.47 -2.99 6.55
CA GLY A 206 -14.46 -3.07 7.64
C GLY A 206 -15.40 -1.87 7.68
N HIS A 207 -15.65 -1.21 6.55
CA HIS A 207 -16.52 -0.05 6.45
C HIS A 207 -17.95 -0.38 6.89
N GLY A 208 -18.52 0.46 7.77
CA GLY A 208 -19.86 0.26 8.33
C GLY A 208 -19.92 -0.77 9.46
N SER A 209 -18.80 -1.32 9.93
CA SER A 209 -18.72 -2.12 11.14
C SER A 209 -18.90 -1.25 12.41
N LYS A 210 -19.00 -1.89 13.58
CA LYS A 210 -19.10 -1.16 14.86
C LYS A 210 -17.82 -0.42 15.23
N GLU A 211 -16.68 -0.89 14.74
CA GLU A 211 -15.36 -0.29 14.99
C GLU A 211 -14.98 0.75 13.91
N ASP A 212 -15.82 0.94 12.90
CA ASP A 212 -15.57 1.90 11.82
C ASP A 212 -15.61 3.35 12.34
N LYS A 213 -14.45 4.00 12.32
CA LYS A 213 -14.25 5.38 12.78
C LYS A 213 -14.31 6.43 11.67
N TRP A 214 -14.39 5.99 10.41
CA TRP A 214 -14.24 6.85 9.25
C TRP A 214 -15.58 7.49 8.85
N ASP A 215 -15.53 8.76 8.46
CA ASP A 215 -16.65 9.41 7.80
C ASP A 215 -16.89 8.82 6.40
N ARG A 216 -18.06 9.11 5.85
CA ARG A 216 -18.48 8.57 4.54
C ARG A 216 -17.47 8.91 3.44
N GLN A 217 -16.98 10.16 3.40
CA GLN A 217 -16.09 10.62 2.35
C GLN A 217 -14.72 9.93 2.44
N THR A 218 -14.18 9.74 3.63
CA THR A 218 -12.94 8.99 3.85
C THR A 218 -13.07 7.54 3.40
N LYS A 219 -14.21 6.89 3.70
CA LYS A 219 -14.50 5.51 3.23
C LYS A 219 -14.49 5.40 1.71
N GLU A 220 -15.11 6.35 1.03
CA GLU A 220 -15.11 6.36 -0.45
C GLU A 220 -13.69 6.60 -1.01
N VAL A 221 -12.92 7.54 -0.42
CA VAL A 221 -11.52 7.77 -0.80
C VAL A 221 -10.69 6.49 -0.66
N GLN A 222 -10.82 5.79 0.47
CA GLN A 222 -10.10 4.56 0.71
C GLN A 222 -10.49 3.47 -0.28
N ALA A 223 -11.78 3.21 -0.45
CA ALA A 223 -12.28 2.14 -1.33
C ALA A 223 -11.94 2.40 -2.80
N GLU A 224 -12.15 3.64 -3.27
CA GLU A 224 -11.82 4.03 -4.65
C GLU A 224 -10.34 3.94 -4.94
N SER A 225 -9.50 4.33 -3.98
CA SER A 225 -8.04 4.25 -4.11
C SER A 225 -7.55 2.80 -4.15
N VAL A 226 -8.08 1.94 -3.30
CA VAL A 226 -7.79 0.49 -3.32
C VAL A 226 -8.25 -0.11 -4.64
N ALA A 227 -9.46 0.23 -5.09
CA ALA A 227 -10.00 -0.28 -6.35
C ALA A 227 -9.16 0.17 -7.55
N TYR A 228 -8.74 1.43 -7.60
CA TYR A 228 -7.84 1.94 -8.61
C TYR A 228 -6.52 1.16 -8.64
N TRP A 229 -5.88 1.00 -7.49
CA TRP A 229 -4.61 0.30 -7.38
C TRP A 229 -4.71 -1.16 -7.87
N VAL A 230 -5.68 -1.92 -7.35
CA VAL A 230 -5.88 -3.32 -7.73
C VAL A 230 -6.19 -3.45 -9.22
N THR A 231 -7.03 -2.55 -9.76
CA THR A 231 -7.37 -2.49 -11.19
C THR A 231 -6.12 -2.24 -12.05
N GLN A 232 -5.24 -1.32 -11.63
CA GLN A 232 -3.96 -1.06 -12.30
C GLN A 232 -3.04 -2.29 -12.26
N MET A 233 -2.93 -2.96 -11.12
CA MET A 233 -2.11 -4.17 -11.00
C MET A 233 -2.62 -5.31 -11.89
N MET A 234 -3.94 -5.42 -12.06
CA MET A 234 -4.57 -6.38 -12.97
C MET A 234 -4.44 -5.98 -14.45
N GLY A 235 -3.85 -4.82 -14.75
CA GLY A 235 -3.71 -4.32 -16.12
C GLY A 235 -5.04 -3.95 -16.80
N LEU A 236 -6.07 -3.65 -16.02
CA LEU A 236 -7.37 -3.22 -16.50
C LEU A 236 -7.36 -1.71 -16.80
N ASP A 237 -8.25 -1.24 -17.69
CA ASP A 237 -8.38 0.18 -18.00
C ASP A 237 -8.90 0.98 -16.79
N THR A 238 -8.11 1.98 -16.40
CA THR A 238 -8.39 2.88 -15.27
C THR A 238 -8.72 4.31 -15.69
N SER A 239 -8.95 4.55 -16.99
CA SER A 239 -9.17 5.90 -17.54
C SER A 239 -10.39 6.61 -16.95
N GLU A 240 -11.41 5.86 -16.51
CA GLU A 240 -12.64 6.39 -15.91
C GLU A 240 -12.49 6.84 -14.45
N TYR A 241 -11.41 6.43 -13.75
CA TYR A 241 -11.19 6.87 -12.37
C TYR A 241 -10.83 8.36 -12.33
N SER A 242 -11.48 9.08 -11.42
CA SER A 242 -11.24 10.51 -11.19
C SER A 242 -11.08 10.79 -9.71
N PHE A 243 -10.00 11.47 -9.36
CA PHE A 243 -9.68 11.88 -8.00
C PHE A 243 -9.89 13.39 -7.77
N GLY A 244 -10.76 14.02 -8.57
CA GLY A 244 -11.02 15.46 -8.48
C GLY A 244 -11.49 15.97 -7.11
N TYR A 245 -12.04 15.08 -6.29
CA TYR A 245 -12.50 15.38 -4.92
C TYR A 245 -11.39 15.30 -3.85
N ILE A 246 -10.22 14.75 -4.18
CA ILE A 246 -9.13 14.48 -3.21
C ILE A 246 -8.63 15.76 -2.53
N SER A 247 -8.43 16.84 -3.27
CA SER A 247 -7.96 18.11 -2.69
C SER A 247 -8.98 18.72 -1.71
N GLY A 248 -10.27 18.54 -1.98
CA GLY A 248 -11.33 18.98 -1.06
C GLY A 248 -11.38 18.10 0.20
N TRP A 249 -11.22 16.78 0.05
CA TRP A 249 -11.21 15.87 1.18
C TRP A 249 -9.98 16.04 2.08
N SER A 250 -8.82 16.33 1.51
CA SER A 250 -7.55 16.43 2.25
C SER A 250 -7.32 17.79 2.89
N GLY A 251 -8.05 18.84 2.48
CA GLY A 251 -7.77 20.23 2.84
C GLY A 251 -7.77 20.54 4.33
N ASP A 252 -8.60 19.84 5.11
CA ASP A 252 -8.75 20.04 6.55
C ASP A 252 -8.07 18.95 7.39
N LYS A 253 -7.31 18.04 6.74
CA LYS A 253 -6.70 16.89 7.42
C LYS A 253 -5.25 17.12 7.80
N GLU A 254 -4.87 16.60 8.96
CA GLU A 254 -3.48 16.58 9.39
C GLU A 254 -2.63 15.62 8.56
N VAL A 255 -1.34 15.95 8.36
CA VAL A 255 -0.39 15.12 7.59
C VAL A 255 -0.33 13.67 8.12
N SER A 256 -0.43 13.49 9.43
CA SER A 256 -0.46 12.17 10.07
C SER A 256 -1.68 11.35 9.66
N GLU A 257 -2.86 11.97 9.55
CA GLU A 257 -4.10 11.32 9.11
C GLU A 257 -4.04 10.98 7.62
N LEU A 258 -3.53 11.89 6.79
CA LEU A 258 -3.33 11.64 5.37
C LEU A 258 -2.40 10.44 5.14
N LYS A 259 -1.32 10.36 5.91
CA LYS A 259 -0.37 9.26 5.84
C LYS A 259 -0.99 7.94 6.33
N GLU A 260 -1.75 7.96 7.43
CA GLU A 260 -2.49 6.78 7.92
C GLU A 260 -3.41 6.22 6.82
N ASN A 261 -4.11 7.09 6.10
CA ASN A 261 -4.97 6.68 5.00
C ASN A 261 -4.17 6.04 3.85
N LEU A 262 -3.02 6.58 3.46
CA LEU A 262 -2.15 5.98 2.44
C LEU A 262 -1.63 4.59 2.86
N ASP A 263 -1.26 4.43 4.14
CA ASP A 263 -0.81 3.14 4.68
C ASP A 263 -1.94 2.10 4.67
N ILE A 264 -3.17 2.49 5.05
CA ILE A 264 -4.37 1.65 5.02
C ILE A 264 -4.70 1.22 3.59
N ILE A 265 -4.75 2.15 2.65
CA ILE A 265 -5.01 1.91 1.22
C ILE A 265 -4.00 0.90 0.69
N LYS A 266 -2.71 1.15 0.93
CA LYS A 266 -1.64 0.26 0.49
C LYS A 266 -1.77 -1.14 1.04
N GLN A 267 -1.89 -1.28 2.36
CA GLN A 267 -1.98 -2.59 3.00
C GLN A 267 -3.20 -3.38 2.51
N THR A 268 -4.31 -2.70 2.24
CA THR A 268 -5.53 -3.35 1.75
C THR A 268 -5.38 -3.77 0.29
N ALA A 269 -4.83 -2.90 -0.56
CA ALA A 269 -4.57 -3.24 -1.95
C ALA A 269 -3.57 -4.40 -2.08
N ASP A 270 -2.50 -4.42 -1.28
CA ASP A 270 -1.53 -5.52 -1.25
C ASP A 270 -2.18 -6.86 -0.88
N LYS A 271 -3.16 -6.87 0.04
CA LYS A 271 -3.89 -8.09 0.43
C LYS A 271 -4.83 -8.60 -0.67
N ILE A 272 -5.46 -7.70 -1.40
CA ILE A 272 -6.41 -8.05 -2.48
C ILE A 272 -5.66 -8.49 -3.74
N SER A 273 -4.43 -8.05 -3.93
CA SER A 273 -3.63 -8.31 -5.14
C SER A 273 -2.83 -9.61 -5.11
N LEU A 274 -2.85 -10.35 -4.01
CA LEU A 274 -2.16 -11.64 -3.84
C LEU A 274 -3.00 -12.81 -4.35
#